data_fa4d043634469ab1f89d85b61a027907
#
_entry.id   fa4d043634469ab1f89d85b61a027907
#
_cell.length_a   1.000
_cell.length_b   1.000
_cell.length_c   1.000
_cell.angle_alpha   90.00
_cell.angle_beta   90.00
_cell.angle_gamma   90.00
#
_symmetry.space_group_name_H-M   'P 1'
#
loop_
_entity.id
_entity.type
_entity.pdbx_description
1 polymer ?
#
loop_
_entity_poly.entity_id
_entity_poly.type
_entity_poly.pdbx_seq_one_letter_code
_entity_poly.pdbx_strand_id
1 'polypeptide(L)'
;LKFSDFSLSGNQFLGVGIEIAPKNSIVKGKALYGRFARAVDGYYTDGKVVGSPSFERWGLGGMVEIGSSKNNVGVVVFRAKDDQASIASFANDATIKPGENLIFGLTTKQKLSKELSFKGEIDWSAFTKDLRLDPTVLEGVSYLNNIEPLFHANASSSFSKAVKADLEYNKKKFKVGFGYRRIDPEYQTMGSVYLNNDFEDLQGKTSLRMLKNKLTLAGSAGFQRNNLDDSKASEMLRLISSLSANYNINENFMVN
;
A
#
# COMPACT_ATOMS: atom_id res chain seq x y z
N LEU A 1 7.49 10.52 -4.80
CA LEU A 1 8.13 9.48 -3.97
C LEU A 1 7.17 8.32 -3.74
N LYS A 2 7.69 7.10 -3.76
CA LYS A 2 6.99 5.88 -3.40
C LYS A 2 7.92 5.06 -2.50
N PHE A 3 7.37 4.50 -1.42
CA PHE A 3 8.12 3.58 -0.57
C PHE A 3 7.74 2.13 -0.90
N SER A 4 6.49 1.75 -0.70
CA SER A 4 5.98 0.43 -1.00
C SER A 4 4.56 0.52 -1.59
N ASP A 5 3.95 -0.62 -1.97
CA ASP A 5 2.59 -0.63 -2.50
C ASP A 5 1.55 -0.35 -1.41
N PHE A 6 1.85 -0.71 -0.17
CA PHE A 6 0.91 -0.66 0.94
C PHE A 6 1.18 0.49 1.93
N SER A 7 2.34 1.15 1.91
CA SER A 7 2.65 2.28 2.80
C SER A 7 2.40 3.63 2.12
N LEU A 8 3.37 4.13 1.36
CA LEU A 8 3.26 5.38 0.60
C LEU A 8 3.24 5.06 -0.89
N SER A 9 2.08 5.23 -1.52
CA SER A 9 1.90 4.97 -2.95
C SER A 9 0.84 5.88 -3.55
N GLY A 10 1.27 6.79 -4.45
CA GLY A 10 0.35 7.61 -5.24
C GLY A 10 -0.31 8.79 -4.51
N ASN A 11 -0.04 9.00 -3.23
CA ASN A 11 -0.50 10.19 -2.53
C ASN A 11 0.38 11.40 -2.86
N GLN A 12 -0.26 12.57 -2.96
CA GLN A 12 0.42 13.85 -3.14
C GLN A 12 0.66 14.50 -1.78
N PHE A 13 1.77 15.20 -1.64
CA PHE A 13 2.07 15.97 -0.44
C PHE A 13 2.79 17.27 -0.79
N LEU A 14 2.63 18.27 0.04
CA LEU A 14 3.38 19.53 -0.03
C LEU A 14 4.48 19.50 1.02
N GLY A 15 5.72 19.38 0.60
CA GLY A 15 6.83 19.24 1.55
C GLY A 15 8.16 18.99 0.87
N VAL A 16 9.05 18.35 1.58
CA VAL A 16 10.39 18.01 1.11
C VAL A 16 10.57 16.50 1.07
N GLY A 17 11.28 16.03 0.05
CA GLY A 17 11.64 14.62 -0.07
C GLY A 17 13.05 14.49 -0.64
N ILE A 18 13.75 13.47 -0.19
CA ILE A 18 15.11 13.15 -0.64
C ILE A 18 15.17 11.69 -1.05
N GLU A 19 15.90 11.42 -2.14
CA GLU A 19 16.25 10.06 -2.56
C GLU A 19 17.76 9.99 -2.77
N ILE A 20 18.42 9.07 -2.10
CA ILE A 20 19.87 8.87 -2.15
C ILE A 20 20.13 7.47 -2.66
N ALA A 21 20.72 7.37 -3.85
CA ALA A 21 21.04 6.10 -4.51
C ALA A 21 22.44 6.17 -5.16
N PRO A 22 23.52 6.14 -4.37
CA PRO A 22 24.87 6.23 -4.90
C PRO A 22 25.20 5.03 -5.80
N LYS A 23 25.89 5.25 -6.91
CA LYS A 23 26.18 4.23 -7.95
C LYS A 23 26.89 2.99 -7.40
N ASN A 24 27.79 3.17 -6.42
CA ASN A 24 28.64 2.11 -5.88
C ASN A 24 28.23 1.69 -4.45
N SER A 25 27.11 2.17 -3.94
CA SER A 25 26.61 1.81 -2.60
C SER A 25 25.62 0.67 -2.69
N ILE A 26 25.72 -0.24 -1.73
CA ILE A 26 24.70 -1.26 -1.47
C ILE A 26 23.53 -0.69 -0.67
N VAL A 27 23.66 0.52 -0.11
CA VAL A 27 22.62 1.18 0.69
C VAL A 27 22.02 2.32 -0.14
N LYS A 28 20.70 2.33 -0.20
CA LYS A 28 19.88 3.39 -0.78
C LYS A 28 18.88 3.86 0.24
N GLY A 29 18.54 5.13 0.21
CA GLY A 29 17.61 5.72 1.16
C GLY A 29 16.63 6.66 0.48
N LYS A 30 15.43 6.73 1.04
CA LYS A 30 14.41 7.73 0.71
C LYS A 30 13.84 8.26 2.02
N ALA A 31 13.57 9.55 2.07
CA ALA A 31 12.87 10.14 3.19
C ALA A 31 11.97 11.27 2.70
N LEU A 32 10.93 11.55 3.45
CA LEU A 32 10.06 12.69 3.21
C LEU A 32 9.49 13.25 4.52
N TYR A 33 9.14 14.52 4.45
CA TYR A 33 8.31 15.20 5.44
C TYR A 33 7.44 16.23 4.73
N GLY A 34 6.13 16.25 5.04
CA GLY A 34 5.24 17.19 4.40
C GLY A 34 3.78 17.06 4.81
N ARG A 35 2.99 17.96 4.28
CA ARG A 35 1.55 18.03 4.47
C ARG A 35 0.83 17.21 3.41
N PHE A 36 0.05 16.22 3.84
CA PHE A 36 -0.72 15.31 2.98
C PHE A 36 -2.17 15.76 2.76
N ALA A 37 -2.72 16.51 3.70
CA ALA A 37 -4.03 17.15 3.54
C ALA A 37 -3.98 18.56 4.11
N ARG A 38 -4.68 19.48 3.47
CA ARG A 38 -4.88 20.84 3.94
C ARG A 38 -6.09 20.88 4.85
N ALA A 39 -6.07 21.70 5.91
CA ALA A 39 -7.26 22.03 6.66
C ALA A 39 -8.32 22.67 5.73
N VAL A 40 -9.52 22.15 5.77
CA VAL A 40 -10.68 22.71 5.06
C VAL A 40 -11.82 22.80 6.05
N ASP A 41 -12.27 24.01 6.34
CA ASP A 41 -13.46 24.22 7.14
C ASP A 41 -14.72 23.89 6.32
N GLY A 42 -15.69 23.31 7.00
CA GLY A 42 -17.05 23.20 6.53
C GLY A 42 -17.96 24.16 7.29
N TYR A 43 -19.23 24.14 6.99
CA TYR A 43 -20.25 24.85 7.74
C TYR A 43 -21.53 24.02 7.85
N TYR A 44 -22.35 24.35 8.82
CA TYR A 44 -23.67 23.72 8.99
C TYR A 44 -24.75 24.53 8.31
N THR A 45 -25.62 23.88 7.56
CA THR A 45 -26.86 24.43 7.03
C THR A 45 -27.98 23.44 7.34
N ASP A 46 -29.00 23.88 8.02
CA ASP A 46 -30.15 23.04 8.43
C ASP A 46 -29.74 21.75 9.14
N GLY A 47 -28.72 21.81 10.01
CA GLY A 47 -28.19 20.66 10.75
C GLY A 47 -27.39 19.66 9.92
N LYS A 48 -27.07 19.98 8.66
CA LYS A 48 -26.24 19.18 7.77
C LYS A 48 -24.90 19.85 7.53
N VAL A 49 -23.84 19.04 7.49
CA VAL A 49 -22.50 19.50 7.10
C VAL A 49 -22.49 19.81 5.61
N VAL A 50 -22.10 21.02 5.26
CA VAL A 50 -21.91 21.47 3.88
C VAL A 50 -20.43 21.68 3.62
N GLY A 51 -19.96 21.23 2.46
CA GLY A 51 -18.56 21.17 2.13
C GLY A 51 -17.97 19.78 2.42
N SER A 52 -16.67 19.66 2.28
CA SER A 52 -15.90 18.44 2.62
C SER A 52 -14.83 18.83 3.63
N PRO A 53 -15.20 19.05 4.91
CA PRO A 53 -14.21 19.43 5.92
C PRO A 53 -13.17 18.33 6.09
N SER A 54 -11.92 18.74 6.28
CA SER A 54 -10.81 17.85 6.53
C SER A 54 -9.80 18.47 7.48
N PHE A 55 -9.25 17.67 8.38
CA PHE A 55 -8.13 18.08 9.22
C PHE A 55 -6.87 18.27 8.40
N GLU A 56 -5.97 19.16 8.85
CA GLU A 56 -4.63 19.25 8.32
C GLU A 56 -3.87 17.98 8.69
N ARG A 57 -3.26 17.33 7.69
CA ARG A 57 -2.52 16.09 7.88
C ARG A 57 -1.05 16.29 7.57
N TRP A 58 -0.20 15.98 8.53
CA TRP A 58 1.24 15.93 8.35
C TRP A 58 1.75 14.51 8.36
N GLY A 59 2.73 14.24 7.51
CA GLY A 59 3.34 12.91 7.42
C GLY A 59 4.84 12.99 7.26
N LEU A 60 5.48 11.98 7.79
CA LEU A 60 6.91 11.74 7.64
C LEU A 60 7.15 10.26 7.35
N GLY A 61 8.22 9.97 6.67
CA GLY A 61 8.56 8.58 6.42
C GLY A 61 9.93 8.41 5.80
N GLY A 62 10.38 7.18 5.81
CA GLY A 62 11.64 6.79 5.22
C GLY A 62 11.63 5.33 4.77
N MET A 63 12.51 5.05 3.83
CA MET A 63 12.82 3.72 3.35
C MET A 63 14.33 3.58 3.22
N VAL A 64 14.86 2.49 3.72
CA VAL A 64 16.26 2.09 3.51
C VAL A 64 16.26 0.75 2.80
N GLU A 65 16.91 0.68 1.66
CA GLU A 65 17.18 -0.56 0.91
C GLU A 65 18.66 -0.93 1.04
N ILE A 66 18.93 -2.19 1.35
CA ILE A 66 20.28 -2.76 1.42
C ILE A 66 20.39 -3.89 0.39
N GLY A 67 21.38 -3.79 -0.47
CA GLY A 67 21.66 -4.77 -1.50
C GLY A 67 21.81 -4.18 -2.90
N SER A 68 21.79 -5.05 -3.90
CA SER A 68 21.88 -4.67 -5.31
C SER A 68 20.50 -4.40 -5.91
N SER A 69 20.46 -3.95 -7.16
CA SER A 69 19.18 -3.81 -7.91
C SER A 69 18.43 -5.13 -8.12
N LYS A 70 19.15 -6.28 -7.99
CA LYS A 70 18.59 -7.63 -8.20
C LYS A 70 18.28 -8.35 -6.90
N ASN A 71 19.08 -8.10 -5.85
CA ASN A 71 18.99 -8.76 -4.56
C ASN A 71 19.07 -7.69 -3.48
N ASN A 72 17.93 -7.35 -2.90
CA ASN A 72 17.85 -6.34 -1.84
C ASN A 72 16.76 -6.68 -0.82
N VAL A 73 16.91 -6.07 0.33
CA VAL A 73 15.89 -6.00 1.38
C VAL A 73 15.72 -4.53 1.74
N GLY A 74 14.49 -4.10 1.90
CA GLY A 74 14.12 -2.75 2.30
C GLY A 74 13.29 -2.74 3.56
N VAL A 75 13.50 -1.73 4.38
CA VAL A 75 12.71 -1.40 5.57
C VAL A 75 12.03 -0.08 5.31
N VAL A 76 10.74 -0.02 5.59
CA VAL A 76 9.90 1.17 5.42
C VAL A 76 9.32 1.55 6.77
N VAL A 77 9.33 2.84 7.07
CA VAL A 77 8.55 3.43 8.16
C VAL A 77 7.81 4.64 7.60
N PHE A 78 6.52 4.71 7.85
CA PHE A 78 5.69 5.85 7.46
C PHE A 78 4.73 6.19 8.58
N ARG A 79 4.63 7.46 8.93
CA ARG A 79 3.68 7.99 9.89
C ARG A 79 2.96 9.19 9.31
N ALA A 80 1.66 9.27 9.54
CA ALA A 80 0.88 10.46 9.27
C ALA A 80 -0.14 10.70 10.39
N LYS A 81 -0.38 11.96 10.71
CA LYS A 81 -1.27 12.37 11.81
C LYS A 81 -2.03 13.62 11.43
N ASP A 82 -3.30 13.65 11.80
CA ASP A 82 -4.17 14.80 11.68
C ASP A 82 -3.98 15.76 12.86
N ASP A 83 -3.94 17.05 12.57
CA ASP A 83 -3.95 18.10 13.59
C ASP A 83 -5.38 18.38 14.05
N GLN A 84 -5.70 17.98 15.28
CA GLN A 84 -7.04 18.15 15.87
C GLN A 84 -7.48 19.61 15.99
N ALA A 85 -6.54 20.55 16.10
CA ALA A 85 -6.82 21.98 16.25
C ALA A 85 -6.96 22.70 14.90
N SER A 86 -6.71 22.03 13.78
CA SER A 86 -6.65 22.67 12.46
C SER A 86 -7.99 23.12 11.91
N ILE A 87 -9.13 22.60 12.41
CA ILE A 87 -10.50 23.02 12.08
C ILE A 87 -11.33 23.18 13.36
N ALA A 88 -11.49 24.41 13.83
CA ALA A 88 -12.15 24.70 15.10
C ALA A 88 -13.65 24.36 15.09
N SER A 89 -14.34 24.61 13.98
CA SER A 89 -15.79 24.39 13.83
C SER A 89 -16.20 22.92 13.92
N PHE A 90 -15.27 21.99 13.70
CA PHE A 90 -15.50 20.54 13.68
C PHE A 90 -14.66 19.76 14.69
N ALA A 91 -14.00 20.45 15.62
CA ALA A 91 -13.13 19.82 16.60
C ALA A 91 -13.81 18.69 17.41
N ASN A 92 -15.11 18.83 17.67
CA ASN A 92 -15.93 17.86 18.42
C ASN A 92 -17.01 17.19 17.56
N ASP A 93 -16.99 17.36 16.23
CA ASP A 93 -17.97 16.73 15.36
C ASP A 93 -17.76 15.21 15.27
N ALA A 94 -18.83 14.46 15.42
CA ALA A 94 -18.81 13.00 15.35
C ALA A 94 -18.65 12.47 13.91
N THR A 95 -18.94 13.28 12.90
CA THR A 95 -18.89 12.85 11.48
C THR A 95 -17.48 12.91 10.90
N ILE A 96 -16.61 13.77 11.48
CA ILE A 96 -15.23 13.94 11.04
C ILE A 96 -14.31 13.64 12.20
N LYS A 97 -13.40 12.72 11.99
CA LYS A 97 -12.51 12.21 13.04
C LYS A 97 -11.06 12.43 12.65
N PRO A 98 -10.27 13.11 13.52
CA PRO A 98 -8.83 13.21 13.30
C PRO A 98 -8.18 11.84 13.56
N GLY A 99 -7.39 11.37 12.62
CA GLY A 99 -6.75 10.07 12.69
C GLY A 99 -5.23 10.12 12.78
N GLU A 100 -4.64 8.98 13.11
CA GLU A 100 -3.20 8.75 13.06
C GLU A 100 -2.92 7.38 12.45
N ASN A 101 -1.83 7.29 11.68
CA ASN A 101 -1.38 6.05 11.07
C ASN A 101 0.12 5.89 11.22
N LEU A 102 0.55 4.72 11.64
CA LEU A 102 1.94 4.29 11.66
C LEU A 102 2.08 2.97 10.90
N ILE A 103 2.97 2.95 9.92
CA ILE A 103 3.28 1.75 9.14
C ILE A 103 4.74 1.37 9.32
N PHE A 104 4.95 0.08 9.53
CA PHE A 104 6.24 -0.57 9.41
C PHE A 104 6.16 -1.59 8.28
N GLY A 105 7.10 -1.55 7.34
CA GLY A 105 7.10 -2.41 6.17
C GLY A 105 8.45 -3.04 5.89
N LEU A 106 8.40 -4.24 5.31
CA LEU A 106 9.55 -4.97 4.79
C LEU A 106 9.32 -5.29 3.33
N THR A 107 10.29 -4.99 2.50
CA THR A 107 10.27 -5.30 1.07
C THR A 107 11.48 -6.14 0.69
N THR A 108 11.34 -6.99 -0.30
CA THR A 108 12.47 -7.73 -0.83
C THR A 108 12.35 -7.97 -2.33
N LYS A 109 13.48 -7.97 -3.02
CA LYS A 109 13.64 -8.47 -4.39
C LYS A 109 14.80 -9.43 -4.39
N GLN A 110 14.59 -10.64 -4.91
CA GLN A 110 15.59 -11.66 -4.95
C GLN A 110 15.65 -12.33 -6.32
N LYS A 111 16.79 -12.31 -6.95
CA LYS A 111 17.06 -13.09 -8.15
C LYS A 111 17.63 -14.43 -7.73
N LEU A 112 16.77 -15.45 -7.60
CA LEU A 112 17.11 -16.77 -7.10
C LEU A 112 17.95 -17.57 -8.11
N SER A 113 17.71 -17.37 -9.41
CA SER A 113 18.53 -17.94 -10.48
C SER A 113 18.58 -17.00 -11.69
N LYS A 114 19.18 -17.44 -12.81
CA LYS A 114 19.17 -16.67 -14.07
C LYS A 114 17.76 -16.39 -14.56
N GLU A 115 16.84 -17.33 -14.35
CA GLU A 115 15.46 -17.30 -14.83
C GLU A 115 14.43 -17.00 -13.72
N LEU A 116 14.73 -17.32 -12.46
CA LEU A 116 13.78 -17.24 -11.35
C LEU A 116 14.03 -16.01 -10.48
N SER A 117 12.97 -15.24 -10.24
CA SER A 117 12.97 -14.07 -9.36
C SER A 117 11.78 -14.07 -8.42
N PHE A 118 12.01 -13.56 -7.22
CA PHE A 118 11.01 -13.38 -6.18
C PHE A 118 10.95 -11.90 -5.78
N LYS A 119 9.74 -11.41 -5.53
CA LYS A 119 9.48 -10.11 -4.89
C LYS A 119 8.49 -10.33 -3.78
N GLY A 120 8.77 -9.73 -2.64
CA GLY A 120 7.90 -9.80 -1.46
C GLY A 120 7.77 -8.45 -0.79
N GLU A 121 6.63 -8.23 -0.19
CA GLU A 121 6.31 -7.06 0.61
C GLU A 121 5.36 -7.48 1.73
N ILE A 122 5.62 -7.02 2.95
CA ILE A 122 4.72 -7.13 4.08
C ILE A 122 4.75 -5.82 4.85
N ASP A 123 3.59 -5.24 5.07
CA ASP A 123 3.41 -4.01 5.82
C ASP A 123 2.43 -4.25 6.96
N TRP A 124 2.77 -3.75 8.14
CA TRP A 124 1.89 -3.69 9.32
C TRP A 124 1.45 -2.25 9.51
N SER A 125 0.15 -2.06 9.65
CA SER A 125 -0.47 -0.76 9.88
C SER A 125 -1.11 -0.72 11.25
N ALA A 126 -0.70 0.27 12.05
CA ALA A 126 -1.40 0.74 13.21
C ALA A 126 -2.20 1.99 12.79
N PHE A 127 -3.51 1.98 12.98
CA PHE A 127 -4.39 3.06 12.58
C PHE A 127 -5.35 3.44 13.70
N THR A 128 -5.30 4.69 14.16
CA THR A 128 -6.26 5.26 15.11
C THR A 128 -7.27 6.10 14.35
N LYS A 129 -8.55 5.74 14.46
CA LYS A 129 -9.65 6.39 13.72
C LYS A 129 -10.09 7.72 14.33
N ASP A 130 -9.92 7.87 15.65
CA ASP A 130 -10.33 9.08 16.38
C ASP A 130 -9.34 9.38 17.51
N LEU A 131 -8.50 10.38 17.32
CA LEU A 131 -7.47 10.80 18.29
C LEU A 131 -8.03 11.50 19.54
N ARG A 132 -9.33 11.82 19.55
CA ARG A 132 -9.98 12.51 20.70
C ARG A 132 -10.34 11.56 21.84
N LEU A 133 -10.29 10.25 21.58
CA LEU A 133 -10.54 9.24 22.61
C LEU A 133 -9.32 9.11 23.54
N ASP A 134 -9.59 8.83 24.81
CA ASP A 134 -8.55 8.63 25.80
C ASP A 134 -7.62 7.46 25.43
N PRO A 135 -6.32 7.58 25.70
CA PRO A 135 -5.38 6.49 25.51
C PRO A 135 -5.84 5.22 26.25
N THR A 136 -5.77 4.09 25.59
CA THR A 136 -6.19 2.80 26.16
C THR A 136 -5.09 1.78 25.91
N VAL A 137 -4.79 0.97 26.94
CA VAL A 137 -3.92 -0.19 26.79
C VAL A 137 -4.66 -1.26 25.99
N LEU A 138 -4.11 -1.61 24.84
CA LEU A 138 -4.69 -2.62 23.98
C LEU A 138 -4.16 -4.01 24.36
N GLU A 139 -5.05 -4.91 24.70
CA GLU A 139 -4.71 -6.31 24.95
C GLU A 139 -4.31 -7.00 23.64
N GLY A 140 -3.31 -7.88 23.70
CA GLY A 140 -2.82 -8.63 22.53
C GLY A 140 -1.78 -7.92 21.66
N VAL A 141 -1.59 -6.61 21.82
CA VAL A 141 -0.59 -5.78 21.09
C VAL A 141 0.20 -4.88 22.02
N SER A 142 0.53 -5.39 23.20
CA SER A 142 1.17 -4.63 24.29
C SER A 142 2.48 -3.93 23.90
N TYR A 143 3.19 -4.42 22.89
CA TYR A 143 4.39 -3.77 22.36
C TYR A 143 4.10 -2.39 21.73
N LEU A 144 2.87 -2.14 21.28
CA LEU A 144 2.47 -0.85 20.71
C LEU A 144 2.11 0.19 21.78
N ASN A 145 1.80 -0.25 23.00
CA ASN A 145 1.56 0.65 24.12
C ASN A 145 2.84 1.37 24.58
N ASN A 146 4.02 0.88 24.17
CA ASN A 146 5.33 1.42 24.56
C ASN A 146 6.00 2.26 23.48
N ILE A 147 5.32 2.55 22.36
CA ILE A 147 5.91 3.32 21.26
C ILE A 147 5.45 4.80 21.23
N GLU A 148 4.87 5.29 22.31
CA GLU A 148 4.72 6.74 22.44
C GLU A 148 6.10 7.44 22.44
N PRO A 149 6.27 8.56 21.75
CA PRO A 149 5.28 9.39 21.09
C PRO A 149 5.01 9.04 19.61
N LEU A 150 5.45 7.88 19.12
CA LEU A 150 5.34 7.53 17.70
C LEU A 150 3.92 7.17 17.27
N PHE A 151 3.09 6.64 18.17
CA PHE A 151 1.72 6.26 17.90
C PHE A 151 0.86 6.32 19.16
N HIS A 152 -0.36 6.88 19.06
CA HIS A 152 -1.30 7.03 20.17
C HIS A 152 -2.42 6.01 20.04
N ALA A 153 -2.26 4.91 20.77
CA ALA A 153 -3.27 3.84 20.79
C ALA A 153 -4.46 4.20 21.68
N ASN A 154 -5.68 3.96 21.20
CA ASN A 154 -6.91 4.10 21.96
C ASN A 154 -7.97 3.07 21.50
N ALA A 155 -9.18 3.14 22.05
CA ALA A 155 -10.26 2.20 21.72
C ALA A 155 -10.69 2.20 20.25
N SER A 156 -10.32 3.22 19.44
CA SER A 156 -10.58 3.27 18.00
C SER A 156 -9.43 2.76 17.13
N SER A 157 -8.37 2.26 17.75
CA SER A 157 -7.18 1.79 17.04
C SER A 157 -7.37 0.39 16.50
N SER A 158 -6.87 0.17 15.29
CA SER A 158 -6.84 -1.15 14.63
C SER A 158 -5.41 -1.48 14.19
N PHE A 159 -5.11 -2.79 14.16
CA PHE A 159 -3.81 -3.33 13.74
C PHE A 159 -4.04 -4.40 12.70
N SER A 160 -3.48 -4.20 11.53
CA SER A 160 -3.70 -5.07 10.40
C SER A 160 -2.46 -5.12 9.51
N LYS A 161 -2.40 -6.11 8.64
CA LYS A 161 -1.27 -6.33 7.75
C LYS A 161 -1.71 -6.44 6.30
N ALA A 162 -0.78 -6.10 5.41
CA ALA A 162 -0.89 -6.36 3.99
C ALA A 162 0.34 -7.13 3.52
N VAL A 163 0.13 -8.13 2.68
CA VAL A 163 1.18 -9.02 2.18
C VAL A 163 1.06 -9.14 0.66
N LYS A 164 2.19 -9.11 -0.01
CA LYS A 164 2.31 -9.39 -1.44
C LYS A 164 3.54 -10.23 -1.70
N ALA A 165 3.38 -11.24 -2.55
CA ALA A 165 4.47 -12.11 -2.98
C ALA A 165 4.31 -12.43 -4.47
N ASP A 166 5.34 -12.18 -5.25
CA ASP A 166 5.38 -12.49 -6.67
C ASP A 166 6.58 -13.40 -6.95
N LEU A 167 6.34 -14.54 -7.58
CA LEU A 167 7.35 -15.46 -8.07
C LEU A 167 7.27 -15.50 -9.60
N GLU A 168 8.38 -15.17 -10.28
CA GLU A 168 8.43 -15.13 -11.73
C GLU A 168 9.56 -16.02 -12.27
N TYR A 169 9.21 -16.94 -13.17
CA TYR A 169 10.15 -17.69 -13.98
C TYR A 169 10.12 -17.15 -15.41
N ASN A 170 11.28 -16.67 -15.89
CA ASN A 170 11.40 -15.97 -17.17
C ASN A 170 12.51 -16.60 -18.03
N LYS A 171 12.12 -17.26 -19.11
CA LYS A 171 13.01 -17.83 -20.12
C LYS A 171 12.77 -17.15 -21.47
N LYS A 172 13.74 -17.23 -22.40
CA LYS A 172 13.73 -16.47 -23.67
C LYS A 172 12.38 -16.45 -24.41
N LYS A 173 11.63 -17.57 -24.37
CA LYS A 173 10.37 -17.73 -25.14
C LYS A 173 9.12 -17.77 -24.28
N PHE A 174 9.25 -18.00 -22.97
CA PHE A 174 8.08 -18.04 -22.09
C PHE A 174 8.37 -17.45 -20.73
N LYS A 175 7.34 -16.90 -20.13
CA LYS A 175 7.32 -16.37 -18.78
C LYS A 175 6.14 -16.98 -18.05
N VAL A 176 6.37 -17.46 -16.83
CA VAL A 176 5.33 -17.91 -15.90
C VAL A 176 5.50 -17.18 -14.59
N GLY A 177 4.42 -16.73 -14.01
CA GLY A 177 4.42 -16.03 -12.73
C GLY A 177 3.27 -16.47 -11.86
N PHE A 178 3.52 -16.45 -10.55
CA PHE A 178 2.50 -16.60 -9.52
C PHE A 178 2.55 -15.38 -8.62
N GLY A 179 1.39 -14.79 -8.38
CA GLY A 179 1.22 -13.65 -7.49
C GLY A 179 0.23 -14.00 -6.39
N TYR A 180 0.57 -13.65 -5.18
CA TYR A 180 -0.29 -13.70 -4.02
C TYR A 180 -0.38 -12.30 -3.41
N ARG A 181 -1.58 -11.88 -3.04
CA ARG A 181 -1.81 -10.62 -2.33
C ARG A 181 -2.95 -10.80 -1.34
N ARG A 182 -2.71 -10.35 -0.11
CA ARG A 182 -3.71 -10.30 0.93
C ARG A 182 -3.62 -8.94 1.62
N ILE A 183 -4.75 -8.29 1.77
CA ILE A 183 -4.88 -7.06 2.56
C ILE A 183 -5.97 -7.34 3.58
N ASP A 184 -5.58 -7.36 4.85
CA ASP A 184 -6.48 -7.69 5.94
C ASP A 184 -7.65 -6.69 6.03
N PRO A 185 -8.80 -7.08 6.58
CA PRO A 185 -9.85 -6.17 6.98
C PRO A 185 -9.28 -5.02 7.83
N GLU A 186 -9.85 -3.84 7.67
CA GLU A 186 -9.41 -2.62 8.37
C GLU A 186 -7.98 -2.14 8.07
N TYR A 187 -7.22 -2.79 7.18
CA TYR A 187 -5.93 -2.24 6.76
C TYR A 187 -6.13 -0.88 6.09
N GLN A 188 -5.48 0.14 6.64
CA GLN A 188 -5.55 1.51 6.13
C GLN A 188 -4.16 2.13 6.10
N THR A 189 -3.95 3.04 5.14
CA THR A 189 -2.77 3.88 5.06
C THR A 189 -3.15 5.30 4.66
N MET A 190 -2.63 6.28 5.38
CA MET A 190 -2.72 7.68 5.00
C MET A 190 -1.75 8.06 3.88
N GLY A 191 -0.87 7.15 3.50
CA GLY A 191 0.10 7.31 2.40
C GLY A 191 -0.43 6.92 1.02
N SER A 192 -1.69 6.47 0.91
CA SER A 192 -2.33 6.14 -0.36
C SER A 192 -3.73 6.75 -0.43
N VAL A 193 -4.13 7.23 -1.61
CA VAL A 193 -5.48 7.79 -1.83
C VAL A 193 -6.50 6.67 -1.96
N TYR A 194 -6.11 5.57 -2.61
CA TYR A 194 -7.00 4.44 -2.88
C TYR A 194 -6.28 3.14 -2.54
N LEU A 195 -6.71 2.51 -1.47
CA LEU A 195 -6.29 1.16 -1.11
C LEU A 195 -7.53 0.38 -0.69
N ASN A 196 -7.92 -0.59 -1.51
CA ASN A 196 -8.96 -1.54 -1.12
C ASN A 196 -8.38 -2.52 -0.12
N ASN A 197 -9.09 -2.76 0.96
CA ASN A 197 -8.76 -3.75 1.97
C ASN A 197 -9.77 -4.92 1.98
N ASP A 198 -9.59 -5.86 2.88
CA ASP A 198 -10.43 -7.04 3.05
C ASP A 198 -10.53 -7.83 1.75
N PHE A 199 -9.40 -8.18 1.19
CA PHE A 199 -9.36 -9.13 0.08
C PHE A 199 -8.07 -9.93 0.02
N GLU A 200 -8.19 -11.12 -0.56
CA GLU A 200 -7.11 -12.01 -0.88
C GLU A 200 -7.20 -12.42 -2.34
N ASP A 201 -6.10 -12.33 -3.08
CA ASP A 201 -6.05 -12.81 -4.43
C ASP A 201 -4.82 -13.70 -4.70
N LEU A 202 -5.05 -14.77 -5.45
CA LEU A 202 -4.03 -15.67 -5.97
C LEU A 202 -4.13 -15.70 -7.48
N GLN A 203 -3.06 -15.37 -8.19
CA GLN A 203 -3.06 -15.23 -9.63
C GLN A 203 -1.88 -15.95 -10.28
N GLY A 204 -2.16 -16.78 -11.29
CA GLY A 204 -1.19 -17.29 -12.23
C GLY A 204 -1.14 -16.44 -13.48
N LYS A 205 0.05 -16.20 -14.02
CA LYS A 205 0.30 -15.42 -15.25
C LYS A 205 1.23 -16.21 -16.15
N THR A 206 0.95 -16.17 -17.47
CA THR A 206 1.83 -16.76 -18.45
C THR A 206 1.98 -15.87 -19.67
N SER A 207 3.13 -15.91 -20.30
CA SER A 207 3.36 -15.24 -21.57
C SER A 207 4.28 -16.09 -22.45
N LEU A 208 3.88 -16.32 -23.69
CA LEU A 208 4.57 -17.14 -24.67
C LEU A 208 4.90 -16.32 -25.90
N ARG A 209 6.17 -16.31 -26.31
CA ARG A 209 6.64 -15.67 -27.55
C ARG A 209 6.91 -16.72 -28.62
N MET A 210 6.26 -16.56 -29.77
CA MET A 210 6.28 -17.50 -30.89
C MET A 210 6.64 -16.76 -32.19
N LEU A 211 6.77 -17.50 -33.29
CA LEU A 211 7.01 -16.98 -34.65
C LEU A 211 8.17 -15.96 -34.71
N LYS A 212 9.33 -16.34 -34.15
CA LYS A 212 10.51 -15.46 -34.08
C LYS A 212 10.23 -14.12 -33.37
N ASN A 213 9.42 -14.15 -32.29
CA ASN A 213 8.95 -13.01 -31.49
C ASN A 213 7.87 -12.14 -32.17
N LYS A 214 7.32 -12.55 -33.31
CA LYS A 214 6.23 -11.83 -33.96
C LYS A 214 4.89 -12.01 -33.24
N LEU A 215 4.65 -13.16 -32.62
CA LEU A 215 3.43 -13.45 -31.86
C LEU A 215 3.74 -13.56 -30.37
N THR A 216 3.02 -12.78 -29.57
CA THR A 216 3.03 -12.87 -28.10
C THR A 216 1.63 -13.22 -27.62
N LEU A 217 1.48 -14.38 -26.99
CA LEU A 217 0.28 -14.78 -26.26
C LEU A 217 0.51 -14.55 -24.78
N ALA A 218 -0.39 -13.87 -24.10
CA ALA A 218 -0.33 -13.70 -22.66
C ALA A 218 -1.69 -14.00 -22.04
N GLY A 219 -1.67 -14.69 -20.92
CA GLY A 219 -2.86 -15.05 -20.18
C GLY A 219 -2.63 -14.95 -18.67
N SER A 220 -3.70 -14.67 -17.97
CA SER A 220 -3.73 -14.76 -16.51
C SER A 220 -5.03 -15.39 -16.04
N ALA A 221 -4.98 -16.12 -14.94
CA ALA A 221 -6.15 -16.61 -14.23
C ALA A 221 -5.88 -16.56 -12.73
N GLY A 222 -6.92 -16.27 -11.96
CA GLY A 222 -6.78 -16.16 -10.51
C GLY A 222 -8.11 -16.13 -9.81
N PHE A 223 -8.05 -16.33 -8.50
CA PHE A 223 -9.20 -16.24 -7.60
C PHE A 223 -9.02 -15.05 -6.68
N GLN A 224 -10.10 -14.34 -6.45
CA GLN A 224 -10.17 -13.28 -5.46
C GLN A 224 -11.35 -13.53 -4.54
N ARG A 225 -11.11 -13.37 -3.23
CA ARG A 225 -12.16 -13.41 -2.21
C ARG A 225 -12.04 -12.22 -1.27
N ASN A 226 -13.14 -11.87 -0.63
CA ASN A 226 -13.21 -10.89 0.45
C ASN A 226 -13.81 -11.52 1.72
N ASN A 227 -14.13 -10.68 2.72
CA ASN A 227 -14.68 -11.10 4.00
C ASN A 227 -13.73 -12.05 4.74
N LEU A 228 -12.48 -11.63 4.88
CA LEU A 228 -11.39 -12.47 5.39
C LEU A 228 -11.45 -12.73 6.90
N ASP A 229 -12.32 -12.04 7.62
CA ASP A 229 -12.58 -12.18 9.06
C ASP A 229 -14.02 -12.62 9.37
N ASP A 230 -14.79 -13.01 8.34
CA ASP A 230 -16.18 -13.45 8.44
C ASP A 230 -17.13 -12.40 9.08
N SER A 231 -16.74 -11.12 9.08
CA SER A 231 -17.52 -10.04 9.68
C SER A 231 -18.69 -9.55 8.82
N LYS A 232 -18.67 -9.85 7.52
CA LYS A 232 -19.71 -9.45 6.57
C LYS A 232 -20.74 -10.55 6.37
N ALA A 233 -21.98 -10.16 6.10
CA ALA A 233 -23.09 -11.09 5.87
C ALA A 233 -22.91 -12.00 4.64
N SER A 234 -22.04 -11.64 3.70
CA SER A 234 -21.77 -12.43 2.50
C SER A 234 -20.30 -12.38 2.11
N GLU A 235 -19.80 -13.51 1.64
CA GLU A 235 -18.50 -13.65 1.01
C GLU A 235 -18.65 -13.50 -0.52
N MET A 236 -17.68 -12.85 -1.16
CA MET A 236 -17.57 -12.81 -2.61
C MET A 236 -16.34 -13.61 -3.03
N LEU A 237 -16.56 -14.66 -3.80
CA LEU A 237 -15.52 -15.41 -4.49
C LEU A 237 -15.67 -15.18 -6.00
N ARG A 238 -14.62 -14.71 -6.65
CA ARG A 238 -14.64 -14.49 -8.09
C ARG A 238 -13.41 -15.04 -8.79
N LEU A 239 -13.61 -15.60 -9.97
CA LEU A 239 -12.57 -15.92 -10.92
C LEU A 239 -12.27 -14.68 -11.77
N ILE A 240 -11.01 -14.31 -11.84
CA ILE A 240 -10.52 -13.23 -12.70
C ILE A 240 -9.61 -13.86 -13.74
N SER A 241 -9.90 -13.65 -15.01
CA SER A 241 -9.04 -14.16 -16.09
C SER A 241 -8.89 -13.14 -17.21
N SER A 242 -7.77 -13.20 -17.90
CA SER A 242 -7.51 -12.42 -19.11
C SER A 242 -6.71 -13.25 -20.11
N LEU A 243 -6.96 -13.01 -21.39
CA LEU A 243 -6.20 -13.56 -22.50
C LEU A 243 -5.93 -12.44 -23.50
N SER A 244 -4.70 -12.32 -23.97
CA SER A 244 -4.32 -11.38 -25.00
C SER A 244 -3.40 -12.04 -26.03
N ALA A 245 -3.51 -11.59 -27.27
CA ALA A 245 -2.65 -12.02 -28.38
C ALA A 245 -2.20 -10.79 -29.17
N ASN A 246 -0.91 -10.57 -29.21
CA ASN A 246 -0.31 -9.47 -29.96
C ASN A 246 0.51 -10.03 -31.11
N TYR A 247 0.18 -9.64 -32.35
CA TYR A 247 0.87 -10.06 -33.55
C TYR A 247 1.49 -8.88 -34.30
N ASN A 248 2.81 -8.85 -34.37
CA ASN A 248 3.56 -7.86 -35.13
C ASN A 248 3.77 -8.37 -36.56
N ILE A 249 3.05 -7.82 -37.52
CA ILE A 249 3.17 -8.18 -38.93
C ILE A 249 4.49 -7.65 -39.47
N ASN A 250 4.79 -6.39 -39.22
CA ASN A 250 6.05 -5.70 -39.54
C ASN A 250 6.31 -4.58 -38.50
N GLU A 251 7.40 -3.81 -38.68
CA GLU A 251 7.78 -2.73 -37.73
C GLU A 251 6.72 -1.62 -37.59
N ASN A 252 5.83 -1.47 -38.57
CA ASN A 252 4.83 -0.40 -38.62
C ASN A 252 3.39 -0.88 -38.40
N PHE A 253 3.15 -2.19 -38.25
CA PHE A 253 1.79 -2.75 -38.15
C PHE A 253 1.69 -3.81 -37.05
N MET A 254 0.87 -3.52 -36.04
CA MET A 254 0.59 -4.39 -34.91
C MET A 254 -0.91 -4.66 -34.82
N VAL A 255 -1.29 -5.89 -34.51
CA VAL A 255 -2.68 -6.30 -34.19
C VAL A 255 -2.71 -6.80 -32.74
N ASN A 256 -3.62 -6.24 -31.95
CA ASN A 256 -3.84 -6.59 -30.55
C ASN A 256 -5.16 -7.34 -30.39
#